data_0e5de51c6b4927175efdeafd8ccb55b9
#
_entry.id   0e5de51c6b4927175efdeafd8ccb55b9
#
_cell.length_a   1.000
_cell.length_b   1.000
_cell.length_c   1.000
_cell.angle_alpha   90.00
_cell.angle_beta   90.00
_cell.angle_gamma   90.00
#
_symmetry.space_group_name_H-M   'P 1'
#
loop_
_entity.id
_entity.type
_entity.pdbx_description
1 polymer ?
#
loop_
_entity_poly.entity_id
_entity_poly.type
_entity_poly.pdbx_seq_one_letter_code
_entity_poly.pdbx_strand_id
1 'polypeptide(L)'
;MSDKTNQKRLLRERGICVIIPTYNNGDTVAGVARRALQECDDVIVVDDGSTDETASRLEELAGAQRPAATGRLTVVTHDRNRGKGRALCTGFRKAQQMGFSYAITLDADGQHYPEDIPLFLEANRRHPGALIIGSRRMEGKGQDSGSRFANKFSNFWFCVQTGRHLPDTQTGYRLYPLTSHLSPLTSRYEAELELLVFASWHGVELVPIDIDVYYPPAEERVSHFRPAKDFARISLLNTVLCFLAVVYGLPLRLWRWLMKYVRTVGSLLFFTFFSVFVFTPAVWLYVKMGPMTERKRYNIHRLLQWLSRFVMIRLGIPGAPFSSSVADTRAFDTPHVIISNHQSHLDLMCIMLFSPRMVFLTNDWVWHNPFYGFIIRHAEYYPVSDGIDKLLPRLRSLVERGYSIAVFPEGTRSPDCRIGRFHQGAFHIARQLGIGILPACLYGPGKVLPKKSHTLHKSPIYIEVDKPITREELDTMGDTMEQTKTLRRRYVEWYETLCNRMEQFAKQPTIKQ
;
A
#
# COMPACT_ATOMS: atom_id res chain seq x y z
N MET A 1 21.52 -6.31 18.57
CA MET A 1 21.20 -4.88 18.31
C MET A 1 19.75 -4.66 18.67
N SER A 2 19.46 -3.64 19.46
CA SER A 2 18.17 -3.51 20.13
C SER A 2 17.01 -3.35 19.16
N ASP A 3 15.85 -3.79 19.55
CA ASP A 3 14.56 -3.67 18.85
C ASP A 3 14.30 -2.21 18.38
N LYS A 4 14.69 -1.23 19.20
CA LYS A 4 14.61 0.20 18.88
C LYS A 4 15.47 0.65 17.68
N THR A 5 16.66 0.09 17.48
CA THR A 5 17.49 0.43 16.31
C THR A 5 16.86 -0.06 15.01
N ASN A 6 16.25 -1.24 15.03
CA ASN A 6 15.52 -1.78 13.90
C ASN A 6 14.25 -0.96 13.61
N GLN A 7 13.52 -0.55 14.63
CA GLN A 7 12.34 0.32 14.53
C GLN A 7 12.67 1.66 13.88
N LYS A 8 13.71 2.37 14.35
CA LYS A 8 14.16 3.65 13.78
C LYS A 8 14.57 3.51 12.32
N ARG A 9 15.26 2.42 11.97
CA ARG A 9 15.57 2.10 10.58
C ARG A 9 14.30 1.96 9.73
N LEU A 10 13.30 1.23 10.21
CA LEU A 10 12.03 1.04 9.50
C LEU A 10 11.24 2.34 9.33
N LEU A 11 11.22 3.23 10.34
CA LEU A 11 10.61 4.56 10.24
C LEU A 11 11.29 5.39 9.13
N ARG A 12 12.63 5.37 9.09
CA ARG A 12 13.40 6.08 8.05
C ARG A 12 13.15 5.49 6.65
N GLU A 13 13.19 4.17 6.51
CA GLU A 13 12.92 3.48 5.24
C GLU A 13 11.52 3.80 4.71
N ARG A 14 10.55 4.00 5.60
CA ARG A 14 9.19 4.41 5.24
C ARG A 14 9.01 5.92 5.06
N GLY A 15 10.03 6.71 5.33
CA GLY A 15 9.98 8.16 5.24
C GLY A 15 8.98 8.76 6.24
N ILE A 16 9.02 8.30 7.48
CA ILE A 16 8.16 8.77 8.59
C ILE A 16 8.99 9.65 9.51
N CYS A 17 8.52 10.87 9.79
CA CYS A 17 9.05 11.77 10.83
C CYS A 17 7.99 12.03 11.89
N VAL A 18 8.41 12.66 13.00
CA VAL A 18 7.51 13.17 14.05
C VAL A 18 7.41 14.68 13.94
N ILE A 19 6.21 15.24 14.12
CA ILE A 19 5.96 16.70 14.18
C ILE A 19 5.32 17.02 15.53
N ILE A 20 5.91 17.97 16.25
CA ILE A 20 5.44 18.45 17.54
C ILE A 20 5.13 19.94 17.42
N PRO A 21 3.85 20.34 17.22
CA PRO A 21 3.45 21.73 17.33
C PRO A 21 3.47 22.15 18.81
N THR A 22 4.03 23.29 19.11
CA THR A 22 4.11 23.79 20.49
C THR A 22 3.84 25.29 20.57
N TYR A 23 3.27 25.71 21.67
CA TYR A 23 3.08 27.12 22.05
C TYR A 23 2.99 27.24 23.56
N ASN A 24 3.96 27.94 24.19
CA ASN A 24 4.05 28.14 25.63
C ASN A 24 3.97 26.80 26.43
N ASN A 25 4.83 25.84 26.08
CA ASN A 25 4.99 24.55 26.75
C ASN A 25 6.45 24.35 27.24
N GLY A 26 7.07 25.36 27.80
CA GLY A 26 8.47 25.33 28.25
C GLY A 26 8.81 24.17 29.18
N ASP A 27 7.85 23.80 30.06
CA ASP A 27 8.06 22.72 31.04
C ASP A 27 8.04 21.30 30.42
N THR A 28 7.31 21.09 29.33
CA THR A 28 7.04 19.75 28.80
C THR A 28 7.70 19.46 27.46
N VAL A 29 7.85 20.47 26.59
CA VAL A 29 8.27 20.29 25.19
C VAL A 29 9.62 19.58 25.05
N ALA A 30 10.61 19.94 25.86
CA ALA A 30 11.95 19.33 25.80
C ALA A 30 11.92 17.85 26.20
N GLY A 31 11.10 17.50 27.20
CA GLY A 31 10.87 16.12 27.62
C GLY A 31 10.20 15.29 26.53
N VAL A 32 9.12 15.80 25.93
CA VAL A 32 8.39 15.14 24.84
C VAL A 32 9.29 14.96 23.62
N ALA A 33 10.01 16.00 23.18
CA ALA A 33 10.91 15.92 22.04
C ALA A 33 12.06 14.92 22.27
N ARG A 34 12.64 14.87 23.48
CA ARG A 34 13.69 13.91 23.83
C ARG A 34 13.18 12.46 23.77
N ARG A 35 11.99 12.19 24.33
CA ARG A 35 11.36 10.87 24.27
C ARG A 35 11.01 10.49 22.82
N ALA A 36 10.49 11.42 22.02
CA ALA A 36 10.22 11.19 20.60
C ALA A 36 11.50 10.84 19.81
N LEU A 37 12.63 11.49 20.10
CA LEU A 37 13.94 11.20 19.51
C LEU A 37 14.49 9.81 19.92
N GLN A 38 14.02 9.23 21.02
CA GLN A 38 14.35 7.86 21.39
C GLN A 38 13.66 6.85 20.50
N GLU A 39 12.49 7.17 19.94
CA GLU A 39 11.66 6.28 19.11
C GLU A 39 11.81 6.57 17.59
N CYS A 40 12.08 7.82 17.19
CA CYS A 40 12.24 8.25 15.80
C CYS A 40 13.47 9.12 15.63
N ASP A 41 14.24 8.91 14.56
CA ASP A 41 15.46 9.69 14.31
C ASP A 41 15.19 11.12 13.83
N ASP A 42 14.04 11.42 13.26
CA ASP A 42 13.73 12.73 12.70
C ASP A 42 12.50 13.34 13.39
N VAL A 43 12.74 14.36 14.20
CA VAL A 43 11.71 15.11 14.94
C VAL A 43 11.74 16.57 14.51
N ILE A 44 10.58 17.09 14.11
CA ILE A 44 10.37 18.48 13.73
C ILE A 44 9.50 19.13 14.82
N VAL A 45 10.03 20.10 15.52
CA VAL A 45 9.26 20.91 16.47
C VAL A 45 8.90 22.23 15.79
N VAL A 46 7.62 22.59 15.84
CA VAL A 46 7.15 23.87 15.32
C VAL A 46 6.71 24.73 16.50
N ASP A 47 7.55 25.69 16.86
CA ASP A 47 7.23 26.69 17.88
C ASP A 47 6.37 27.81 17.26
N ASP A 48 5.12 27.87 17.69
CA ASP A 48 4.13 28.82 17.17
C ASP A 48 4.24 30.21 17.82
N GLY A 49 5.47 30.71 17.95
CA GLY A 49 5.77 32.04 18.51
C GLY A 49 5.55 32.10 20.02
N SER A 50 6.14 31.17 20.76
CA SER A 50 6.09 31.13 22.22
C SER A 50 6.73 32.37 22.85
N THR A 51 6.21 32.75 23.99
CA THR A 51 6.66 33.90 24.78
C THR A 51 7.24 33.52 26.15
N ASP A 52 7.25 32.24 26.45
CA ASP A 52 7.84 31.63 27.65
C ASP A 52 9.23 31.03 27.36
N GLU A 53 9.70 30.13 28.22
CA GLU A 53 10.99 29.43 28.06
C GLU A 53 11.02 28.37 26.96
N THR A 54 9.94 28.17 26.21
CA THR A 54 9.85 27.09 25.17
C THR A 54 11.00 27.16 24.18
N ALA A 55 11.30 28.36 23.63
CA ALA A 55 12.36 28.55 22.64
C ALA A 55 13.74 28.21 23.20
N SER A 56 14.07 28.73 24.40
CA SER A 56 15.36 28.47 25.05
C SER A 56 15.57 27.00 25.39
N ARG A 57 14.51 26.29 25.84
CA ARG A 57 14.55 24.86 26.13
C ARG A 57 14.79 24.04 24.86
N LEU A 58 14.23 24.46 23.74
CA LEU A 58 14.43 23.77 22.45
C LEU A 58 15.85 24.02 21.90
N GLU A 59 16.39 25.23 22.06
CA GLU A 59 17.78 25.57 21.70
C GLU A 59 18.78 24.77 22.54
N GLU A 60 18.57 24.66 23.83
CA GLU A 60 19.38 23.84 24.73
C GLU A 60 19.36 22.37 24.30
N LEU A 61 18.18 21.83 23.99
CA LEU A 61 18.04 20.46 23.52
C LEU A 61 18.74 20.23 22.16
N ALA A 62 18.62 21.16 21.24
CA ALA A 62 19.29 21.12 19.94
C ALA A 62 20.82 21.20 20.06
N GLY A 63 21.33 22.08 20.94
CA GLY A 63 22.75 22.24 21.21
C GLY A 63 23.39 21.05 21.94
N ALA A 64 22.62 20.35 22.76
CA ALA A 64 23.08 19.15 23.48
C ALA A 64 23.20 17.90 22.60
N GLN A 65 22.68 17.94 21.37
CA GLN A 65 22.73 16.80 20.45
C GLN A 65 24.13 16.67 19.82
N ARG A 66 24.83 15.56 20.10
CA ARG A 66 26.04 15.18 19.36
C ARG A 66 25.66 14.72 17.94
N PRO A 67 26.39 15.14 16.88
CA PRO A 67 25.99 14.97 15.48
C PRO A 67 25.75 13.53 14.96
N ALA A 68 26.03 12.52 15.73
CA ALA A 68 26.10 11.14 15.22
C ALA A 68 25.28 10.08 15.94
N ALA A 69 24.67 10.31 17.08
CA ALA A 69 24.19 9.21 17.93
C ALA A 69 22.69 9.22 18.31
N THR A 70 21.97 10.33 18.18
CA THR A 70 20.64 10.50 18.82
C THR A 70 19.52 11.04 17.93
N GLY A 71 19.68 11.00 16.60
CA GLY A 71 18.65 11.52 15.69
C GLY A 71 18.75 13.03 15.44
N ARG A 72 17.91 13.58 14.56
CA ARG A 72 17.92 14.98 14.13
C ARG A 72 16.70 15.73 14.63
N LEU A 73 16.92 16.70 15.51
CA LEU A 73 15.90 17.68 15.89
C LEU A 73 15.95 18.87 14.91
N THR A 74 14.80 19.20 14.32
CA THR A 74 14.63 20.39 13.50
C THR A 74 13.62 21.31 14.18
N VAL A 75 14.03 22.51 14.56
CA VAL A 75 13.13 23.51 15.14
C VAL A 75 12.76 24.53 14.06
N VAL A 76 11.46 24.85 13.97
CA VAL A 76 10.92 25.90 13.09
C VAL A 76 10.11 26.84 13.97
N THR A 77 10.44 28.14 13.98
CA THR A 77 9.79 29.12 14.84
C THR A 77 8.98 30.11 14.00
N HIS A 78 7.76 30.39 14.41
CA HIS A 78 6.93 31.46 13.88
C HIS A 78 7.24 32.79 14.60
N ASP A 79 7.06 33.88 13.89
CA ASP A 79 7.22 35.26 14.42
C ASP A 79 6.18 35.63 15.50
N ARG A 80 5.04 34.92 15.50
CA ARG A 80 3.92 35.09 16.44
C ARG A 80 3.01 33.86 16.41
N ASN A 81 2.13 33.74 17.39
CA ASN A 81 1.11 32.69 17.42
C ASN A 81 0.18 32.80 16.23
N ARG A 82 0.20 31.78 15.38
CA ARG A 82 -0.65 31.60 14.18
C ARG A 82 -1.71 30.54 14.37
N GLY A 83 -1.62 29.75 15.44
CA GLY A 83 -2.51 28.66 15.83
C GLY A 83 -2.02 27.28 15.41
N LYS A 84 -2.45 26.26 16.17
CA LYS A 84 -2.04 24.84 16.02
C LYS A 84 -2.15 24.35 14.58
N GLY A 85 -3.24 24.68 13.87
CA GLY A 85 -3.43 24.28 12.48
C GLY A 85 -2.37 24.82 11.54
N ARG A 86 -1.92 26.08 11.75
CA ARG A 86 -0.82 26.67 10.98
C ARG A 86 0.53 26.07 11.34
N ALA A 87 0.76 25.77 12.60
CA ALA A 87 1.97 25.07 13.04
C ALA A 87 2.04 23.66 12.39
N LEU A 88 0.94 22.91 12.34
CA LEU A 88 0.87 21.63 11.63
C LEU A 88 1.17 21.79 10.14
N CYS A 89 0.57 22.77 9.45
CA CYS A 89 0.87 23.04 8.04
C CYS A 89 2.35 23.36 7.79
N THR A 90 2.97 24.13 8.69
CA THR A 90 4.40 24.45 8.61
C THR A 90 5.24 23.18 8.80
N GLY A 91 4.90 22.36 9.78
CA GLY A 91 5.54 21.06 10.01
C GLY A 91 5.40 20.11 8.82
N PHE A 92 4.20 19.97 8.25
CA PHE A 92 3.98 19.13 7.06
C PHE A 92 4.79 19.61 5.86
N ARG A 93 4.81 20.91 5.60
CA ARG A 93 5.62 21.49 4.51
C ARG A 93 7.12 21.27 4.73
N LYS A 94 7.59 21.45 5.96
CA LYS A 94 9.00 21.19 6.31
C LYS A 94 9.35 19.72 6.13
N ALA A 95 8.50 18.79 6.59
CA ALA A 95 8.66 17.36 6.40
C ALA A 95 8.71 16.97 4.91
N GLN A 96 7.83 17.54 4.09
CA GLN A 96 7.84 17.33 2.63
C GLN A 96 9.13 17.83 1.98
N GLN A 97 9.62 19.01 2.37
CA GLN A 97 10.89 19.57 1.89
C GLN A 97 12.09 18.69 2.27
N MET A 98 12.01 17.99 3.40
CA MET A 98 13.02 17.05 3.86
C MET A 98 12.88 15.65 3.23
N GLY A 99 11.87 15.44 2.37
CA GLY A 99 11.66 14.19 1.64
C GLY A 99 10.83 13.13 2.40
N PHE A 100 10.20 13.49 3.52
CA PHE A 100 9.33 12.57 4.25
C PHE A 100 8.00 12.36 3.52
N SER A 101 7.47 11.17 3.67
CA SER A 101 6.22 10.73 3.07
C SER A 101 5.05 10.69 4.06
N TYR A 102 5.38 10.58 5.33
CA TYR A 102 4.43 10.55 6.43
C TYR A 102 4.95 11.38 7.59
N ALA A 103 4.03 11.91 8.37
CA ALA A 103 4.34 12.59 9.61
C ALA A 103 3.43 12.09 10.73
N ILE A 104 4.01 11.71 11.84
CA ILE A 104 3.28 11.46 13.09
C ILE A 104 3.21 12.78 13.83
N THR A 105 2.01 13.28 14.11
CA THR A 105 1.81 14.47 14.96
C THR A 105 1.68 14.05 16.41
N LEU A 106 2.26 14.81 17.30
CA LEU A 106 2.30 14.57 18.75
C LEU A 106 2.17 15.89 19.48
N ASP A 107 1.27 15.99 20.46
CA ASP A 107 1.11 17.23 21.24
C ASP A 107 2.25 17.41 22.24
N ALA A 108 2.64 18.67 22.48
CA ALA A 108 3.76 19.03 23.35
C ALA A 108 3.42 19.04 24.86
N ASP A 109 2.16 18.77 25.24
CA ASP A 109 1.66 18.83 26.61
C ASP A 109 2.02 17.61 27.48
N GLY A 110 2.66 16.60 26.87
CA GLY A 110 3.11 15.38 27.55
C GLY A 110 2.01 14.36 27.85
N GLN A 111 0.78 14.58 27.38
CA GLN A 111 -0.32 13.62 27.58
C GLN A 111 -0.16 12.35 26.74
N HIS A 112 0.40 12.44 25.56
CA HIS A 112 0.66 11.31 24.67
C HIS A 112 2.02 10.66 24.95
N TYR A 113 2.09 9.36 24.80
CA TYR A 113 3.31 8.58 24.96
C TYR A 113 4.05 8.45 23.61
N PRO A 114 5.25 9.06 23.44
CA PRO A 114 6.05 8.84 22.23
C PRO A 114 6.40 7.37 22.00
N GLU A 115 6.38 6.56 23.05
CA GLU A 115 6.60 5.11 23.04
C GLU A 115 5.52 4.35 22.25
N ASP A 116 4.39 4.98 21.90
CA ASP A 116 3.36 4.41 21.03
C ASP A 116 3.67 4.59 19.52
N ILE A 117 4.73 5.32 19.15
CA ILE A 117 5.17 5.47 17.74
C ILE A 117 5.28 4.13 17.00
N PRO A 118 5.77 3.02 17.60
CA PRO A 118 5.78 1.71 16.96
C PRO A 118 4.39 1.22 16.51
N LEU A 119 3.32 1.55 17.23
CA LEU A 119 1.95 1.16 16.87
C LEU A 119 1.52 1.83 15.57
N PHE A 120 1.89 3.10 15.37
CA PHE A 120 1.65 3.83 14.12
C PHE A 120 2.46 3.27 12.96
N LEU A 121 3.71 2.87 13.19
CA LEU A 121 4.54 2.21 12.19
C LEU A 121 3.91 0.88 11.74
N GLU A 122 3.48 0.04 12.67
CA GLU A 122 2.85 -1.24 12.36
C GLU A 122 1.50 -1.07 11.64
N ALA A 123 0.68 -0.11 12.06
CA ALA A 123 -0.56 0.22 11.38
C ALA A 123 -0.29 0.77 9.96
N ASN A 124 0.73 1.62 9.77
CA ASN A 124 1.13 2.09 8.45
C ASN A 124 1.65 0.97 7.55
N ARG A 125 2.31 -0.04 8.10
CA ARG A 125 2.71 -1.23 7.34
C ARG A 125 1.52 -2.02 6.81
N ARG A 126 0.45 -2.13 7.61
CA ARG A 126 -0.79 -2.85 7.23
C ARG A 126 -1.69 -2.04 6.30
N HIS A 127 -1.70 -0.72 6.47
CA HIS A 127 -2.56 0.24 5.76
C HIS A 127 -1.74 1.37 5.12
N PRO A 128 -0.97 1.09 4.07
CA PRO A 128 -0.16 2.09 3.40
C PRO A 128 -1.01 3.21 2.80
N GLY A 129 -0.63 4.46 3.05
CA GLY A 129 -1.37 5.63 2.56
C GLY A 129 -2.61 6.00 3.39
N ALA A 130 -2.92 5.24 4.44
CA ALA A 130 -3.97 5.59 5.39
C ALA A 130 -3.55 6.75 6.31
N LEU A 131 -4.53 7.50 6.78
CA LEU A 131 -4.41 8.37 7.94
C LEU A 131 -4.73 7.54 9.18
N ILE A 132 -3.73 7.37 10.05
CA ILE A 132 -3.86 6.56 11.27
C ILE A 132 -4.14 7.47 12.44
N ILE A 133 -5.10 7.11 13.26
CA ILE A 133 -5.64 7.95 14.33
C ILE A 133 -5.44 7.22 15.65
N GLY A 134 -4.66 7.79 16.56
CA GLY A 134 -4.52 7.28 17.91
C GLY A 134 -5.81 7.53 18.69
N SER A 135 -6.58 6.48 18.92
CA SER A 135 -7.84 6.53 19.65
C SER A 135 -7.60 6.28 21.13
N ARG A 136 -8.00 7.23 21.96
CA ARG A 136 -7.89 7.11 23.41
C ARG A 136 -8.89 6.08 23.96
N ARG A 137 -8.42 5.19 24.82
CA ARG A 137 -9.31 4.27 25.54
C ARG A 137 -10.17 5.05 26.53
N MET A 138 -11.46 5.19 26.23
CA MET A 138 -12.41 6.02 26.98
C MET A 138 -12.89 5.40 28.31
N GLU A 139 -12.35 4.26 28.74
CA GLU A 139 -12.82 3.50 29.93
C GLU A 139 -11.93 3.69 31.17
N GLY A 140 -11.07 4.72 31.22
CA GLY A 140 -10.14 4.96 32.34
C GLY A 140 -10.68 5.90 33.43
N LYS A 141 -10.29 5.68 34.72
CA LYS A 141 -10.46 6.62 35.82
C LYS A 141 -9.64 7.90 35.52
N GLY A 142 -10.30 9.07 35.48
CA GLY A 142 -9.63 10.38 35.39
C GLY A 142 -10.09 11.25 34.21
N GLN A 143 -10.95 10.76 33.34
CA GLN A 143 -11.50 11.55 32.26
C GLN A 143 -12.73 12.37 32.74
N ASP A 144 -12.68 13.68 32.48
CA ASP A 144 -13.79 14.58 32.77
C ASP A 144 -15.03 14.28 31.90
N SER A 145 -16.22 14.41 32.48
CA SER A 145 -17.50 14.21 31.78
C SER A 145 -17.66 15.16 30.59
N GLY A 146 -17.12 16.38 30.67
CA GLY A 146 -17.11 17.38 29.61
C GLY A 146 -16.28 16.93 28.39
N SER A 147 -15.13 16.35 28.62
CA SER A 147 -14.26 15.82 27.55
C SER A 147 -14.93 14.65 26.80
N ARG A 148 -15.61 13.76 27.52
CA ARG A 148 -16.38 12.66 26.90
C ARG A 148 -17.54 13.16 26.05
N PHE A 149 -18.27 14.17 26.55
CA PHE A 149 -19.36 14.79 25.79
C PHE A 149 -18.82 15.46 24.52
N ALA A 150 -17.76 16.26 24.63
CA ALA A 150 -17.12 16.94 23.49
C ALA A 150 -16.66 15.96 22.40
N ASN A 151 -16.06 14.82 22.80
CA ASN A 151 -15.65 13.79 21.85
C ASN A 151 -16.85 13.11 21.17
N LYS A 152 -17.88 12.73 21.92
CA LYS A 152 -19.11 12.17 21.33
C LYS A 152 -19.78 13.14 20.37
N PHE A 153 -19.82 14.42 20.72
CA PHE A 153 -20.37 15.49 19.87
C PHE A 153 -19.55 15.62 18.56
N SER A 154 -18.22 15.66 18.64
CA SER A 154 -17.35 15.72 17.49
C SER A 154 -17.47 14.48 16.58
N ASN A 155 -17.51 13.29 17.17
CA ASN A 155 -17.69 12.03 16.45
C ASN A 155 -19.04 11.95 15.72
N PHE A 156 -20.12 12.46 16.36
CA PHE A 156 -21.44 12.55 15.74
C PHE A 156 -21.41 13.43 14.47
N TRP A 157 -20.86 14.66 14.57
CA TRP A 157 -20.80 15.57 13.42
C TRP A 157 -19.89 15.03 12.32
N PHE A 158 -18.77 14.42 12.69
CA PHE A 158 -17.91 13.74 11.72
C PHE A 158 -18.68 12.64 10.97
N CYS A 159 -19.49 11.86 11.65
CA CYS A 159 -20.33 10.84 11.03
C CYS A 159 -21.35 11.46 10.07
N VAL A 160 -22.03 12.55 10.45
CA VAL A 160 -22.99 13.28 9.60
C VAL A 160 -22.29 13.80 8.34
N GLN A 161 -21.10 14.38 8.47
CA GLN A 161 -20.35 14.99 7.36
C GLN A 161 -19.73 13.98 6.40
N THR A 162 -19.40 12.79 6.89
CA THR A 162 -18.59 11.82 6.13
C THR A 162 -19.28 10.47 5.89
N GLY A 163 -20.31 10.15 6.67
CA GLY A 163 -20.94 8.83 6.69
C GLY A 163 -20.03 7.73 7.26
N ARG A 164 -18.99 8.09 8.02
CA ARG A 164 -18.04 7.15 8.66
C ARG A 164 -18.01 7.35 10.15
N HIS A 165 -17.82 6.27 10.90
CA HIS A 165 -17.65 6.31 12.35
C HIS A 165 -16.17 6.26 12.72
N LEU A 166 -15.76 7.13 13.64
CA LEU A 166 -14.47 7.09 14.32
C LEU A 166 -14.70 7.11 15.82
N PRO A 167 -13.91 6.37 16.60
CA PRO A 167 -14.05 6.34 18.06
C PRO A 167 -13.53 7.63 18.72
N ASP A 168 -12.55 8.30 18.10
CA ASP A 168 -11.96 9.54 18.60
C ASP A 168 -11.54 10.46 17.45
N THR A 169 -12.26 11.57 17.29
CA THR A 169 -11.96 12.60 16.28
C THR A 169 -11.19 13.80 16.83
N GLN A 170 -10.94 13.83 18.14
CA GLN A 170 -10.29 14.97 18.81
C GLN A 170 -8.83 14.75 19.15
N THR A 171 -8.32 13.51 19.06
CA THR A 171 -6.90 13.24 19.32
C THR A 171 -6.02 13.98 18.34
N GLY A 172 -4.92 14.56 18.83
CA GLY A 172 -3.84 15.14 18.02
C GLY A 172 -2.76 14.13 17.62
N TYR A 173 -2.79 12.91 18.16
CA TYR A 173 -1.80 11.87 17.89
C TYR A 173 -2.22 11.08 16.65
N ARG A 174 -1.66 11.44 15.51
CA ARG A 174 -2.05 10.88 14.21
C ARG A 174 -0.85 10.71 13.30
N LEU A 175 -0.89 9.69 12.42
CA LEU A 175 0.03 9.59 11.30
C LEU A 175 -0.67 10.05 10.01
N TYR A 176 -0.17 11.11 9.43
CA TYR A 176 -0.67 11.69 8.18
C TYR A 176 0.17 11.25 6.98
N PRO A 177 -0.45 10.76 5.89
CA PRO A 177 0.24 10.67 4.60
C PRO A 177 0.42 12.09 4.04
N LEU A 178 1.66 12.52 3.81
CA LEU A 178 1.98 13.88 3.35
C LEU A 178 1.64 14.06 1.87
N THR A 179 0.35 14.11 1.57
CA THR A 179 -0.19 14.35 0.23
C THR A 179 -0.56 15.83 0.03
N SER A 180 -0.84 16.23 -1.21
CA SER A 180 -1.25 17.60 -1.56
C SER A 180 -2.55 18.09 -0.91
N HIS A 181 -3.30 17.21 -0.25
CA HIS A 181 -4.61 17.53 0.36
C HIS A 181 -4.54 17.92 1.85
N LEU A 182 -3.35 18.06 2.41
CA LEU A 182 -3.15 18.40 3.83
C LEU A 182 -2.95 19.91 4.05
N SER A 183 -3.85 20.72 3.52
CA SER A 183 -3.82 22.17 3.73
C SER A 183 -5.17 22.65 4.27
N PRO A 184 -5.40 22.63 5.60
CA PRO A 184 -6.63 23.13 6.16
C PRO A 184 -6.77 24.64 5.94
N LEU A 185 -7.99 25.10 5.77
CA LEU A 185 -8.34 26.50 5.66
C LEU A 185 -8.31 27.17 7.04
N THR A 186 -8.69 26.42 8.06
CA THR A 186 -8.70 26.87 9.45
C THR A 186 -7.30 26.86 10.08
N SER A 187 -7.12 27.62 11.16
CA SER A 187 -5.77 27.89 11.68
C SER A 187 -5.51 27.34 13.09
N ARG A 188 -6.57 26.97 13.84
CA ARG A 188 -6.45 26.54 15.25
C ARG A 188 -6.83 25.07 15.43
N TYR A 189 -7.46 24.71 16.54
CA TYR A 189 -7.85 23.33 16.88
C TYR A 189 -8.84 22.72 15.89
N GLU A 190 -9.69 23.53 15.28
CA GLU A 190 -10.64 23.12 14.26
C GLU A 190 -9.97 22.52 13.00
N ALA A 191 -8.72 22.87 12.72
CA ALA A 191 -7.98 22.36 11.57
C ALA A 191 -7.81 20.84 11.58
N GLU A 192 -7.71 20.23 12.75
CA GLU A 192 -7.54 18.78 12.88
C GLU A 192 -8.81 18.02 12.49
N LEU A 193 -10.01 18.57 12.80
CA LEU A 193 -11.28 18.01 12.35
C LEU A 193 -11.45 18.22 10.85
N GLU A 194 -11.13 19.40 10.35
CA GLU A 194 -11.17 19.71 8.92
C GLU A 194 -10.31 18.73 8.10
N LEU A 195 -9.08 18.47 8.52
CA LEU A 195 -8.18 17.50 7.90
C LEU A 195 -8.77 16.10 7.84
N LEU A 196 -9.43 15.63 8.91
CA LEU A 196 -10.10 14.32 8.93
C LEU A 196 -11.26 14.26 7.93
N VAL A 197 -12.10 15.29 7.90
CA VAL A 197 -13.26 15.36 7.01
C VAL A 197 -12.82 15.37 5.55
N PHE A 198 -11.87 16.24 5.19
CA PHE A 198 -11.35 16.31 3.83
C PHE A 198 -10.62 15.02 3.42
N ALA A 199 -9.81 14.43 4.30
CA ALA A 199 -9.19 13.13 4.04
C ALA A 199 -10.25 12.07 3.72
N SER A 200 -11.33 12.01 4.48
CA SER A 200 -12.45 11.11 4.24
C SER A 200 -13.12 11.38 2.88
N TRP A 201 -13.42 12.63 2.53
CA TRP A 201 -14.03 12.98 1.24
C TRP A 201 -13.12 12.65 0.06
N HIS A 202 -11.80 12.77 0.20
CA HIS A 202 -10.83 12.40 -0.83
C HIS A 202 -10.53 10.89 -0.87
N GLY A 203 -11.15 10.10 0.02
CA GLY A 203 -11.06 8.65 0.02
C GLY A 203 -9.80 8.10 0.65
N VAL A 204 -9.13 8.89 1.45
CA VAL A 204 -8.06 8.40 2.33
C VAL A 204 -8.68 7.42 3.32
N GLU A 205 -8.05 6.25 3.48
CA GLU A 205 -8.44 5.29 4.50
C GLU A 205 -8.16 5.88 5.88
N LEU A 206 -9.12 5.76 6.80
CA LEU A 206 -8.99 6.22 8.20
C LEU A 206 -8.93 4.99 9.07
N VAL A 207 -7.82 4.82 9.79
CA VAL A 207 -7.56 3.63 10.62
C VAL A 207 -7.36 4.05 12.06
N PRO A 208 -8.31 3.78 12.97
CA PRO A 208 -8.11 3.99 14.40
C PRO A 208 -7.21 2.90 14.98
N ILE A 209 -6.32 3.28 15.88
CA ILE A 209 -5.51 2.39 16.71
C ILE A 209 -5.66 2.81 18.17
N ASP A 210 -5.70 1.86 19.09
CA ASP A 210 -5.78 2.15 20.51
C ASP A 210 -4.43 2.67 21.02
N ILE A 211 -4.47 3.78 21.75
CA ILE A 211 -3.32 4.38 22.43
C ILE A 211 -3.63 4.62 23.90
N ASP A 212 -2.57 4.64 24.69
CA ASP A 212 -2.66 5.07 26.10
C ASP A 212 -2.39 6.58 26.21
N VAL A 213 -3.06 7.22 27.17
CA VAL A 213 -2.94 8.67 27.41
C VAL A 213 -2.79 8.93 28.90
N TYR A 214 -1.82 9.76 29.24
CA TYR A 214 -1.65 10.25 30.58
C TYR A 214 -2.61 11.42 30.84
N TYR A 215 -3.37 11.31 31.92
CA TYR A 215 -4.24 12.39 32.40
C TYR A 215 -3.63 12.98 33.68
N PRO A 216 -2.92 14.13 33.57
CA PRO A 216 -2.35 14.78 34.75
C PRO A 216 -3.48 15.21 35.71
N PRO A 217 -3.20 15.34 37.01
CA PRO A 217 -4.12 15.96 37.97
C PRO A 217 -4.60 17.33 37.48
N ALA A 218 -5.80 17.74 37.91
CA ALA A 218 -6.42 18.97 37.40
C ALA A 218 -5.56 20.23 37.63
N GLU A 219 -4.74 20.22 38.67
CA GLU A 219 -3.82 21.30 39.04
C GLU A 219 -2.61 21.44 38.11
N GLU A 220 -2.22 20.36 37.44
CA GLU A 220 -1.06 20.30 36.53
C GLU A 220 -1.44 20.43 35.04
N ARG A 221 -2.76 20.53 34.73
CA ARG A 221 -3.22 20.58 33.34
C ARG A 221 -2.98 21.95 32.73
N VAL A 222 -2.04 22.06 31.82
CA VAL A 222 -1.87 23.24 30.97
C VAL A 222 -2.78 23.10 29.76
N SER A 223 -3.85 23.87 29.69
CA SER A 223 -4.77 23.87 28.54
C SER A 223 -4.92 25.30 27.99
N HIS A 224 -4.57 25.46 26.72
CA HIS A 224 -4.79 26.70 25.96
C HIS A 224 -6.16 26.78 25.29
N PHE A 225 -7.04 25.79 25.52
CA PHE A 225 -8.41 25.73 25.00
C PHE A 225 -9.29 26.76 25.70
N ARG A 226 -9.94 27.62 24.90
CA ARG A 226 -10.89 28.65 25.39
C ARG A 226 -12.32 28.18 25.17
N PRO A 227 -13.01 27.62 26.21
CA PRO A 227 -14.24 26.85 26.02
C PRO A 227 -15.30 27.52 25.15
N ALA A 228 -15.67 28.76 25.46
CA ALA A 228 -16.73 29.47 24.72
C ALA A 228 -16.32 29.83 23.27
N LYS A 229 -15.10 30.37 23.09
CA LYS A 229 -14.63 30.83 21.77
C LYS A 229 -14.30 29.68 20.83
N ASP A 230 -13.64 28.64 21.35
CA ASP A 230 -13.23 27.51 20.52
C ASP A 230 -14.43 26.60 20.22
N PHE A 231 -15.39 26.45 21.17
CA PHE A 231 -16.64 25.77 20.89
C PHE A 231 -17.47 26.48 19.81
N ALA A 232 -17.59 27.82 19.85
CA ALA A 232 -18.28 28.59 18.82
C ALA A 232 -17.62 28.40 17.44
N ARG A 233 -16.26 28.39 17.37
CA ARG A 233 -15.54 28.14 16.11
C ARG A 233 -15.73 26.73 15.58
N ILE A 234 -15.67 25.73 16.46
CA ILE A 234 -15.91 24.34 16.08
C ILE A 234 -17.37 24.16 15.59
N SER A 235 -18.34 24.82 16.23
CA SER A 235 -19.74 24.78 15.82
C SER A 235 -19.95 25.45 14.48
N LEU A 236 -19.33 26.61 14.23
CA LEU A 236 -19.35 27.27 12.93
C LEU A 236 -18.71 26.40 11.85
N LEU A 237 -17.52 25.81 12.14
CA LEU A 237 -16.87 24.89 11.21
C LEU A 237 -17.79 23.69 10.90
N ASN A 238 -18.42 23.08 11.90
CA ASN A 238 -19.34 21.95 11.69
C ASN A 238 -20.48 22.34 10.76
N THR A 239 -21.06 23.54 10.93
CA THR A 239 -22.12 24.06 10.03
C THR A 239 -21.61 24.20 8.59
N VAL A 240 -20.43 24.80 8.41
CA VAL A 240 -19.79 24.93 7.09
C VAL A 240 -19.48 23.55 6.49
N LEU A 241 -18.92 22.64 7.27
CA LEU A 241 -18.59 21.29 6.80
C LEU A 241 -19.84 20.48 6.44
N CYS A 242 -20.97 20.65 7.16
CA CYS A 242 -22.24 20.03 6.78
C CYS A 242 -22.75 20.55 5.43
N PHE A 243 -22.67 21.86 5.19
CA PHE A 243 -23.00 22.43 3.89
C PHE A 243 -22.08 21.90 2.80
N LEU A 244 -20.76 21.92 3.03
CA LEU A 244 -19.76 21.38 2.10
C LEU A 244 -19.90 19.86 1.91
N ALA A 245 -20.37 19.12 2.90
CA ALA A 245 -20.63 17.69 2.73
C ALA A 245 -21.69 17.44 1.65
N VAL A 246 -22.70 18.30 1.56
CA VAL A 246 -23.76 18.20 0.53
C VAL A 246 -23.27 18.68 -0.83
N VAL A 247 -22.65 19.87 -0.91
CA VAL A 247 -22.30 20.51 -2.21
C VAL A 247 -20.98 20.04 -2.79
N TYR A 248 -20.09 19.50 -1.99
CA TYR A 248 -18.75 19.05 -2.41
C TYR A 248 -18.49 17.58 -2.07
N GLY A 249 -18.62 17.18 -0.81
CA GLY A 249 -18.29 15.85 -0.33
C GLY A 249 -19.11 14.73 -0.97
N LEU A 250 -20.44 14.88 -1.01
CA LEU A 250 -21.35 13.91 -1.61
C LEU A 250 -21.17 13.82 -3.14
N PRO A 251 -21.17 14.91 -3.90
CA PRO A 251 -20.88 14.87 -5.34
C PRO A 251 -19.53 14.23 -5.67
N LEU A 252 -18.47 14.55 -4.91
CA LEU A 252 -17.15 13.97 -5.12
C LEU A 252 -17.14 12.45 -4.86
N ARG A 253 -17.87 11.99 -3.85
CA ARG A 253 -18.01 10.54 -3.55
C ARG A 253 -18.81 9.84 -4.64
N LEU A 254 -19.94 10.41 -5.08
CA LEU A 254 -20.78 9.89 -6.16
C LEU A 254 -20.00 9.83 -7.48
N TRP A 255 -19.27 10.90 -7.81
CA TRP A 255 -18.41 10.95 -9.00
C TRP A 255 -17.35 9.84 -8.99
N ARG A 256 -16.61 9.67 -7.88
CA ARG A 256 -15.60 8.59 -7.77
C ARG A 256 -16.23 7.21 -7.88
N TRP A 257 -17.38 7.01 -7.22
CA TRP A 257 -18.13 5.77 -7.32
C TRP A 257 -18.56 5.50 -8.76
N LEU A 258 -19.19 6.47 -9.43
CA LEU A 258 -19.61 6.37 -10.81
C LEU A 258 -18.43 6.06 -11.74
N MET A 259 -17.36 6.82 -11.65
CA MET A 259 -16.17 6.63 -12.50
C MET A 259 -15.49 5.27 -12.26
N LYS A 260 -15.52 4.74 -11.05
CA LYS A 260 -15.06 3.39 -10.75
C LYS A 260 -15.89 2.33 -11.48
N TYR A 261 -17.22 2.47 -11.47
CA TYR A 261 -18.12 1.55 -12.16
C TYR A 261 -18.03 1.70 -13.68
N VAL A 262 -18.04 2.92 -14.21
CA VAL A 262 -17.87 3.18 -15.64
C VAL A 262 -16.59 2.54 -16.17
N ARG A 263 -15.48 2.73 -15.48
CA ARG A 263 -14.22 2.08 -15.85
C ARG A 263 -14.30 0.56 -15.80
N THR A 264 -14.86 0.01 -14.73
CA THR A 264 -14.95 -1.45 -14.55
C THR A 264 -15.86 -2.07 -15.62
N VAL A 265 -17.07 -1.55 -15.78
CA VAL A 265 -18.05 -2.07 -16.74
C VAL A 265 -17.54 -1.85 -18.17
N GLY A 266 -17.03 -0.67 -18.48
CA GLY A 266 -16.45 -0.37 -19.78
C GLY A 266 -15.31 -1.29 -20.16
N SER A 267 -14.38 -1.53 -19.23
CA SER A 267 -13.27 -2.46 -19.44
C SER A 267 -13.75 -3.91 -19.62
N LEU A 268 -14.72 -4.34 -18.82
CA LEU A 268 -15.28 -5.69 -18.91
C LEU A 268 -16.04 -5.89 -20.24
N LEU A 269 -16.90 -4.97 -20.61
CA LEU A 269 -17.64 -5.00 -21.88
C LEU A 269 -16.69 -4.99 -23.08
N PHE A 270 -15.69 -4.10 -23.05
CA PHE A 270 -14.69 -4.05 -24.11
C PHE A 270 -13.91 -5.36 -24.21
N PHE A 271 -13.41 -5.89 -23.09
CA PHE A 271 -12.66 -7.15 -23.07
C PHE A 271 -13.50 -8.31 -23.58
N THR A 272 -14.76 -8.42 -23.12
CA THR A 272 -15.69 -9.47 -23.55
C THR A 272 -16.01 -9.35 -25.04
N PHE A 273 -16.38 -8.15 -25.49
CA PHE A 273 -16.67 -7.90 -26.90
C PHE A 273 -15.47 -8.25 -27.79
N PHE A 274 -14.30 -7.73 -27.44
CA PHE A 274 -13.08 -7.96 -28.22
C PHE A 274 -12.69 -9.46 -28.20
N SER A 275 -12.75 -10.12 -27.06
CA SER A 275 -12.40 -11.55 -26.95
C SER A 275 -13.35 -12.43 -27.74
N VAL A 276 -14.67 -12.18 -27.66
CA VAL A 276 -15.69 -13.05 -28.27
C VAL A 276 -15.85 -12.77 -29.77
N PHE A 277 -15.91 -11.51 -30.17
CA PHE A 277 -16.28 -11.13 -31.54
C PHE A 277 -15.10 -10.84 -32.45
N VAL A 278 -13.91 -10.61 -31.91
CA VAL A 278 -12.72 -10.29 -32.70
C VAL A 278 -11.65 -11.37 -32.52
N PHE A 279 -11.19 -11.57 -31.29
CA PHE A 279 -10.01 -12.38 -31.02
C PHE A 279 -10.27 -13.89 -31.24
N THR A 280 -11.35 -14.43 -30.65
CA THR A 280 -11.67 -15.87 -30.79
C THR A 280 -11.98 -16.26 -32.23
N PRO A 281 -12.83 -15.53 -32.99
CA PRO A 281 -13.04 -15.82 -34.41
C PRO A 281 -11.79 -15.73 -35.26
N ALA A 282 -10.92 -14.73 -35.01
CA ALA A 282 -9.67 -14.60 -35.74
C ALA A 282 -8.73 -15.81 -35.50
N VAL A 283 -8.59 -16.25 -34.24
CA VAL A 283 -7.80 -17.44 -33.91
C VAL A 283 -8.46 -18.70 -34.48
N TRP A 284 -9.79 -18.81 -34.39
CA TRP A 284 -10.53 -19.95 -34.97
C TRP A 284 -10.29 -20.06 -36.47
N LEU A 285 -10.45 -18.97 -37.21
CA LEU A 285 -10.17 -18.94 -38.65
C LEU A 285 -8.71 -19.32 -38.94
N TYR A 286 -7.76 -18.73 -38.21
CA TYR A 286 -6.34 -19.01 -38.34
C TYR A 286 -6.00 -20.49 -38.12
N VAL A 287 -6.64 -21.15 -37.14
CA VAL A 287 -6.48 -22.58 -36.89
C VAL A 287 -7.03 -23.40 -38.04
N LYS A 288 -8.19 -23.03 -38.59
CA LYS A 288 -8.85 -23.74 -39.69
C LYS A 288 -8.15 -23.63 -41.05
N MET A 289 -7.26 -22.63 -41.22
CA MET A 289 -6.52 -22.43 -42.48
C MET A 289 -5.41 -23.46 -42.76
N GLY A 290 -5.50 -24.67 -42.23
CA GLY A 290 -4.60 -25.80 -42.50
C GLY A 290 -4.09 -26.48 -41.23
N PRO A 291 -3.17 -27.43 -41.32
CA PRO A 291 -2.76 -28.27 -40.19
C PRO A 291 -2.10 -27.41 -39.08
N MET A 292 -2.25 -27.91 -37.83
CA MET A 292 -1.62 -27.27 -36.68
C MET A 292 -0.13 -27.58 -36.67
N THR A 293 0.68 -26.60 -37.06
CA THR A 293 2.15 -26.66 -37.03
C THR A 293 2.71 -25.95 -35.82
N GLU A 294 3.97 -26.23 -35.47
CA GLU A 294 4.65 -25.51 -34.36
C GLU A 294 4.68 -23.98 -34.58
N ARG A 295 4.91 -23.52 -35.82
CA ARG A 295 4.83 -22.11 -36.16
C ARG A 295 3.45 -21.52 -35.88
N LYS A 296 2.37 -22.25 -36.15
CA LYS A 296 1.00 -21.80 -35.83
C LYS A 296 0.78 -21.69 -34.33
N ARG A 297 1.25 -22.67 -33.53
CA ARG A 297 1.17 -22.62 -32.06
C ARG A 297 1.92 -21.42 -31.52
N TYR A 298 3.15 -21.25 -31.93
CA TYR A 298 3.95 -20.09 -31.54
C TYR A 298 3.27 -18.76 -31.88
N ASN A 299 2.64 -18.64 -33.05
CA ASN A 299 1.89 -17.46 -33.43
C ASN A 299 0.66 -17.23 -32.53
N ILE A 300 -0.03 -18.29 -32.09
CA ILE A 300 -1.13 -18.18 -31.12
C ILE A 300 -0.59 -17.63 -29.79
N HIS A 301 0.54 -18.12 -29.30
CA HIS A 301 1.18 -17.57 -28.08
C HIS A 301 1.59 -16.11 -28.25
N ARG A 302 2.16 -15.73 -29.40
CA ARG A 302 2.47 -14.32 -29.72
C ARG A 302 1.21 -13.45 -29.71
N LEU A 303 0.11 -13.97 -30.20
CA LEU A 303 -1.17 -13.26 -30.22
C LEU A 303 -1.74 -13.11 -28.79
N LEU A 304 -1.63 -14.13 -27.95
CA LEU A 304 -1.97 -14.04 -26.52
C LEU A 304 -1.08 -13.04 -25.78
N GLN A 305 0.22 -13.01 -26.05
CA GLN A 305 1.13 -12.03 -25.50
C GLN A 305 0.78 -10.60 -25.96
N TRP A 306 0.46 -10.43 -27.23
CA TRP A 306 0.02 -9.14 -27.77
C TRP A 306 -1.29 -8.69 -27.08
N LEU A 307 -2.27 -9.58 -26.92
CA LEU A 307 -3.51 -9.28 -26.21
C LEU A 307 -3.22 -8.84 -24.76
N SER A 308 -2.34 -9.54 -24.06
CA SER A 308 -1.93 -9.18 -22.70
C SER A 308 -1.29 -7.80 -22.64
N ARG A 309 -0.38 -7.48 -23.58
CA ARG A 309 0.22 -6.14 -23.70
C ARG A 309 -0.83 -5.08 -24.00
N PHE A 310 -1.74 -5.37 -24.92
CA PHE A 310 -2.80 -4.44 -25.27
C PHE A 310 -3.70 -4.13 -24.07
N VAL A 311 -4.15 -5.15 -23.34
CA VAL A 311 -5.02 -5.00 -22.17
C VAL A 311 -4.30 -4.28 -21.02
N MET A 312 -3.10 -4.71 -20.68
CA MET A 312 -2.39 -4.20 -19.50
C MET A 312 -1.76 -2.82 -19.72
N ILE A 313 -1.24 -2.55 -20.91
CA ILE A 313 -0.45 -1.34 -21.18
C ILE A 313 -1.27 -0.31 -21.98
N ARG A 314 -1.87 -0.71 -23.11
CA ARG A 314 -2.58 0.24 -24.01
C ARG A 314 -3.94 0.66 -23.47
N LEU A 315 -4.75 -0.28 -23.00
CA LEU A 315 -6.03 0.03 -22.36
C LEU A 315 -5.86 0.58 -20.94
N GLY A 316 -4.68 0.40 -20.35
CA GLY A 316 -4.40 0.89 -19.01
C GLY A 316 -5.37 0.35 -17.95
N ILE A 317 -5.74 -0.95 -18.02
CA ILE A 317 -6.65 -1.58 -17.05
C ILE A 317 -6.23 -1.30 -15.59
N PRO A 318 -4.93 -1.30 -15.23
CA PRO A 318 -4.51 -0.93 -13.88
C PRO A 318 -4.88 0.51 -13.50
N GLY A 319 -5.07 1.39 -14.48
CA GLY A 319 -5.32 2.82 -14.26
C GLY A 319 -4.15 3.53 -13.56
N ALA A 320 -2.95 2.94 -13.61
CA ALA A 320 -1.70 3.42 -13.05
C ALA A 320 -0.52 2.77 -13.82
N PRO A 321 0.72 3.26 -13.65
CA PRO A 321 1.87 2.77 -14.39
C PRO A 321 2.09 1.27 -14.25
N PHE A 322 2.49 0.65 -15.37
CA PHE A 322 3.01 -0.70 -15.43
C PHE A 322 4.53 -0.63 -15.62
N SER A 323 5.29 -1.35 -14.81
CA SER A 323 6.74 -1.44 -14.93
C SER A 323 7.26 -2.83 -14.55
N SER A 324 8.45 -3.17 -14.99
CA SER A 324 9.08 -4.46 -14.69
C SER A 324 10.59 -4.33 -14.60
N SER A 325 11.20 -5.23 -13.83
CA SER A 325 12.64 -5.44 -13.77
C SER A 325 12.94 -6.91 -13.97
N VAL A 326 13.95 -7.21 -14.79
CA VAL A 326 14.40 -8.57 -15.06
C VAL A 326 15.89 -8.61 -14.76
N ALA A 327 16.29 -9.44 -13.81
CA ALA A 327 17.67 -9.55 -13.36
C ALA A 327 18.60 -10.14 -14.43
N ASP A 328 18.08 -11.07 -15.26
CA ASP A 328 18.77 -11.64 -16.40
C ASP A 328 17.83 -11.66 -17.61
N THR A 329 18.12 -10.83 -18.60
CA THR A 329 17.32 -10.73 -19.83
C THR A 329 17.31 -12.01 -20.66
N ARG A 330 18.29 -12.90 -20.49
CA ARG A 330 18.40 -14.20 -21.17
C ARG A 330 17.64 -15.31 -20.44
N ALA A 331 17.05 -15.03 -19.26
CA ALA A 331 16.33 -16.02 -18.47
C ALA A 331 15.15 -16.68 -19.22
N PHE A 332 14.66 -16.04 -20.29
CA PHE A 332 13.57 -16.55 -21.12
C PHE A 332 14.03 -17.26 -22.41
N ASP A 333 15.33 -17.36 -22.65
CA ASP A 333 15.90 -18.04 -23.82
C ASP A 333 15.94 -19.56 -23.63
N THR A 334 15.97 -20.01 -22.39
CA THR A 334 15.96 -21.43 -22.00
C THR A 334 14.69 -21.78 -21.22
N PRO A 335 14.16 -23.00 -21.35
CA PRO A 335 12.97 -23.44 -20.62
C PRO A 335 13.22 -23.51 -19.11
N HIS A 336 12.25 -22.98 -18.34
CA HIS A 336 12.22 -23.03 -16.88
C HIS A 336 10.82 -23.33 -16.37
N VAL A 337 10.70 -23.79 -15.14
CA VAL A 337 9.44 -23.65 -14.41
C VAL A 337 9.40 -22.26 -13.82
N ILE A 338 8.52 -21.41 -14.37
CA ILE A 338 8.33 -20.05 -13.88
C ILE A 338 7.36 -20.10 -12.70
N ILE A 339 7.80 -19.69 -11.53
CA ILE A 339 6.94 -19.59 -10.35
C ILE A 339 6.66 -18.14 -10.01
N SER A 340 5.43 -17.85 -9.59
CA SER A 340 5.03 -16.51 -9.16
C SER A 340 3.98 -16.58 -8.06
N ASN A 341 3.91 -15.53 -7.24
CA ASN A 341 2.81 -15.34 -6.31
C ASN A 341 1.49 -15.09 -7.08
N HIS A 342 0.37 -15.47 -6.47
CA HIS A 342 -0.96 -15.42 -7.10
C HIS A 342 -1.92 -14.50 -6.34
N GLN A 343 -2.23 -13.35 -6.94
CA GLN A 343 -3.06 -12.31 -6.31
C GLN A 343 -4.36 -12.04 -7.07
N SER A 344 -4.33 -12.20 -8.41
CA SER A 344 -5.41 -11.74 -9.29
C SER A 344 -5.53 -12.60 -10.55
N HIS A 345 -6.64 -12.48 -11.25
CA HIS A 345 -6.75 -13.01 -12.63
C HIS A 345 -5.82 -12.29 -13.61
N LEU A 346 -5.35 -11.08 -13.26
CA LEU A 346 -4.42 -10.31 -14.09
C LEU A 346 -2.99 -10.87 -14.06
N ASP A 347 -2.66 -11.74 -13.10
CA ASP A 347 -1.31 -12.29 -12.95
C ASP A 347 -0.85 -13.07 -14.18
N LEU A 348 -1.75 -13.83 -14.81
CA LEU A 348 -1.44 -14.56 -16.05
C LEU A 348 -1.00 -13.58 -17.14
N MET A 349 -1.77 -12.50 -17.33
CA MET A 349 -1.44 -11.49 -18.34
C MET A 349 -0.11 -10.81 -18.03
N CYS A 350 0.17 -10.57 -16.75
CA CYS A 350 1.43 -9.99 -16.30
C CYS A 350 2.64 -10.86 -16.68
N ILE A 351 2.56 -12.15 -16.41
CA ILE A 351 3.65 -13.09 -16.71
C ILE A 351 3.80 -13.30 -18.23
N MET A 352 2.67 -13.38 -18.98
CA MET A 352 2.71 -13.49 -20.46
C MET A 352 3.45 -12.35 -21.17
N LEU A 353 3.63 -11.19 -20.53
CA LEU A 353 4.30 -10.06 -21.14
C LEU A 353 5.76 -10.35 -21.52
N PHE A 354 6.42 -11.27 -20.79
CA PHE A 354 7.86 -11.50 -20.94
C PHE A 354 8.23 -12.38 -22.13
N SER A 355 7.50 -13.48 -22.35
CA SER A 355 7.83 -14.41 -23.43
C SER A 355 6.57 -15.03 -24.06
N PRO A 356 6.52 -15.23 -25.38
CA PRO A 356 5.48 -16.01 -26.02
C PRO A 356 5.72 -17.52 -25.88
N ARG A 357 6.91 -17.97 -25.46
CA ARG A 357 7.22 -19.40 -25.24
C ARG A 357 6.92 -19.78 -23.79
N MET A 358 5.63 -19.69 -23.42
CA MET A 358 5.21 -19.93 -22.06
C MET A 358 3.84 -20.61 -22.04
N VAL A 359 3.72 -21.68 -21.29
CA VAL A 359 2.48 -22.44 -21.10
C VAL A 359 2.08 -22.38 -19.63
N PHE A 360 0.80 -22.16 -19.37
CA PHE A 360 0.25 -22.14 -18.02
C PHE A 360 -0.48 -23.43 -17.70
N LEU A 361 -0.30 -23.91 -16.48
CA LEU A 361 -1.19 -24.89 -15.90
C LEU A 361 -2.46 -24.19 -15.43
N THR A 362 -3.62 -24.67 -15.85
CA THR A 362 -4.92 -24.03 -15.66
C THR A 362 -5.86 -24.83 -14.79
N ASN A 363 -7.00 -24.26 -14.41
CA ASN A 363 -8.11 -24.96 -13.79
C ASN A 363 -9.09 -25.46 -14.86
N ASP A 364 -9.89 -26.49 -14.53
CA ASP A 364 -10.87 -27.12 -15.44
C ASP A 364 -11.85 -26.12 -16.05
N TRP A 365 -12.36 -25.18 -15.27
CA TRP A 365 -13.32 -24.21 -15.76
C TRP A 365 -12.74 -23.31 -16.87
N VAL A 366 -11.43 -23.03 -16.82
CA VAL A 366 -10.71 -22.27 -17.85
C VAL A 366 -10.57 -23.11 -19.12
N TRP A 367 -10.23 -24.38 -18.97
CA TRP A 367 -10.08 -25.34 -20.06
C TRP A 367 -11.38 -25.58 -20.82
N HIS A 368 -12.50 -25.68 -20.11
CA HIS A 368 -13.84 -25.92 -20.68
C HIS A 368 -14.60 -24.63 -21.00
N ASN A 369 -13.99 -23.44 -20.80
CA ASN A 369 -14.66 -22.18 -21.08
C ASN A 369 -15.05 -22.06 -22.57
N PRO A 370 -16.32 -21.77 -22.91
CA PRO A 370 -16.79 -21.72 -24.30
C PRO A 370 -16.14 -20.65 -25.14
N PHE A 371 -15.69 -19.54 -24.51
CA PHE A 371 -15.15 -18.38 -25.23
C PHE A 371 -13.65 -18.50 -25.52
N TYR A 372 -12.83 -18.82 -24.54
CA TYR A 372 -11.38 -18.87 -24.70
C TYR A 372 -10.76 -20.27 -24.51
N GLY A 373 -11.53 -21.26 -24.06
CA GLY A 373 -11.03 -22.63 -23.92
C GLY A 373 -10.57 -23.24 -25.25
N PHE A 374 -11.20 -22.86 -26.37
CA PHE A 374 -10.71 -23.22 -27.70
C PHE A 374 -9.26 -22.76 -27.91
N ILE A 375 -8.97 -21.50 -27.61
CA ILE A 375 -7.64 -20.89 -27.79
C ILE A 375 -6.61 -21.58 -26.88
N ILE A 376 -6.96 -21.75 -25.61
CA ILE A 376 -6.11 -22.35 -24.57
C ILE A 376 -5.72 -23.79 -24.93
N ARG A 377 -6.67 -24.60 -25.42
CA ARG A 377 -6.38 -25.96 -25.89
C ARG A 377 -5.41 -25.99 -27.07
N HIS A 378 -5.56 -25.06 -28.02
CA HIS A 378 -4.62 -24.93 -29.16
C HIS A 378 -3.28 -24.33 -28.81
N ALA A 379 -3.21 -23.57 -27.70
CA ALA A 379 -1.97 -23.09 -27.09
C ALA A 379 -1.34 -24.13 -26.13
N GLU A 380 -1.90 -25.35 -26.03
CA GLU A 380 -1.38 -26.46 -25.20
C GLU A 380 -1.25 -26.10 -23.71
N TYR A 381 -2.19 -25.26 -23.18
CA TYR A 381 -2.33 -25.10 -21.74
C TYR A 381 -3.11 -26.29 -21.19
N TYR A 382 -2.73 -26.82 -20.05
CA TYR A 382 -3.31 -28.06 -19.51
C TYR A 382 -3.92 -27.84 -18.13
N PRO A 383 -5.04 -28.55 -17.82
CA PRO A 383 -5.66 -28.49 -16.50
C PRO A 383 -4.86 -29.29 -15.48
N VAL A 384 -4.65 -28.72 -14.29
CA VAL A 384 -3.91 -29.39 -13.20
C VAL A 384 -4.65 -30.61 -12.67
N SER A 385 -5.97 -30.66 -12.81
CA SER A 385 -6.85 -31.77 -12.40
C SER A 385 -6.56 -33.11 -13.10
N ASP A 386 -5.92 -33.08 -14.28
CA ASP A 386 -5.48 -34.31 -14.96
C ASP A 386 -4.42 -35.10 -14.16
N GLY A 387 -3.83 -34.45 -13.17
CA GLY A 387 -2.73 -35.00 -12.36
C GLY A 387 -1.37 -34.78 -13.01
N ILE A 388 -0.40 -34.39 -12.20
CA ILE A 388 0.95 -34.02 -12.67
C ILE A 388 1.59 -35.17 -13.43
N ASP A 389 1.51 -36.40 -12.95
CA ASP A 389 2.15 -37.54 -13.57
C ASP A 389 1.65 -37.81 -14.99
N LYS A 390 0.35 -37.61 -15.25
CA LYS A 390 -0.24 -37.75 -16.60
C LYS A 390 0.17 -36.59 -17.52
N LEU A 391 0.47 -35.42 -16.94
CA LEU A 391 0.89 -34.25 -17.71
C LEU A 391 2.38 -34.28 -18.05
N LEU A 392 3.23 -34.95 -17.27
CA LEU A 392 4.68 -34.96 -17.45
C LEU A 392 5.15 -35.25 -18.89
N PRO A 393 4.61 -36.28 -19.62
CA PRO A 393 5.05 -36.51 -21.00
C PRO A 393 4.76 -35.33 -21.94
N ARG A 394 3.60 -34.67 -21.75
CA ARG A 394 3.19 -33.50 -22.54
C ARG A 394 4.07 -32.28 -22.21
N LEU A 395 4.34 -32.07 -20.91
CA LEU A 395 5.20 -30.98 -20.43
C LEU A 395 6.63 -31.17 -20.91
N ARG A 396 7.14 -32.41 -20.94
CA ARG A 396 8.46 -32.73 -21.49
C ARG A 396 8.57 -32.35 -22.96
N SER A 397 7.58 -32.72 -23.79
CA SER A 397 7.53 -32.32 -25.19
C SER A 397 7.50 -30.79 -25.38
N LEU A 398 6.83 -30.05 -24.48
CA LEU A 398 6.83 -28.58 -24.51
C LEU A 398 8.22 -28.02 -24.20
N VAL A 399 8.89 -28.53 -23.17
CA VAL A 399 10.25 -28.13 -22.78
C VAL A 399 11.25 -28.40 -23.90
N GLU A 400 11.19 -29.56 -24.56
CA GLU A 400 12.02 -29.91 -25.70
C GLU A 400 11.83 -28.96 -26.91
N ARG A 401 10.63 -28.39 -27.05
CA ARG A 401 10.31 -27.36 -28.06
C ARG A 401 10.66 -25.94 -27.60
N GLY A 402 11.25 -25.77 -26.39
CA GLY A 402 11.72 -24.50 -25.88
C GLY A 402 10.64 -23.68 -25.11
N TYR A 403 9.57 -24.32 -24.63
CA TYR A 403 8.55 -23.64 -23.83
C TYR A 403 8.85 -23.76 -22.32
N SER A 404 8.69 -22.66 -21.60
CA SER A 404 8.67 -22.63 -20.15
C SER A 404 7.27 -22.95 -19.60
N ILE A 405 7.20 -23.47 -18.39
CA ILE A 405 5.96 -23.84 -17.73
C ILE A 405 5.71 -22.89 -16.56
N ALA A 406 4.67 -22.06 -16.65
CA ALA A 406 4.32 -21.12 -15.60
C ALA A 406 3.32 -21.73 -14.61
N VAL A 407 3.64 -21.64 -13.33
CA VAL A 407 2.86 -22.22 -12.23
C VAL A 407 2.74 -21.21 -11.09
N PHE A 408 1.55 -21.10 -10.54
CA PHE A 408 1.33 -20.38 -9.29
C PHE A 408 1.36 -21.40 -8.13
N PRO A 409 2.46 -21.47 -7.35
CA PRO A 409 2.61 -22.53 -6.37
C PRO A 409 1.63 -22.44 -5.20
N GLU A 410 0.94 -21.32 -5.04
CA GLU A 410 -0.12 -21.14 -4.05
C GLU A 410 -1.42 -21.90 -4.39
N GLY A 411 -1.60 -22.31 -5.66
CA GLY A 411 -2.77 -23.02 -6.15
C GLY A 411 -4.08 -22.22 -6.14
N THR A 412 -4.12 -21.10 -5.45
CA THR A 412 -5.27 -20.18 -5.37
C THR A 412 -4.81 -18.74 -5.17
N ARG A 413 -5.64 -17.79 -5.60
CA ARG A 413 -5.36 -16.36 -5.40
C ARG A 413 -5.38 -15.99 -3.92
N SER A 414 -4.40 -15.18 -3.48
CA SER A 414 -4.38 -14.57 -2.15
C SER A 414 -5.55 -13.59 -1.97
N PRO A 415 -6.26 -13.61 -0.84
CA PRO A 415 -7.34 -12.65 -0.58
C PRO A 415 -6.85 -11.26 -0.15
N ASP A 416 -5.64 -11.17 0.39
CA ASP A 416 -5.03 -10.00 1.02
C ASP A 416 -3.66 -9.62 0.45
N CYS A 417 -3.31 -10.18 -0.70
CA CYS A 417 -2.03 -10.02 -1.39
C CYS A 417 -0.81 -10.57 -0.62
N ARG A 418 -0.98 -11.25 0.51
CA ARG A 418 0.14 -11.91 1.21
C ARG A 418 0.52 -13.21 0.51
N ILE A 419 1.79 -13.59 0.66
CA ILE A 419 2.30 -14.85 0.11
C ILE A 419 1.70 -16.02 0.90
N GLY A 420 0.93 -16.86 0.21
CA GLY A 420 0.27 -18.02 0.78
C GLY A 420 1.20 -19.21 1.02
N ARG A 421 0.60 -20.37 1.26
CA ARG A 421 1.32 -21.64 1.32
C ARG A 421 1.70 -22.07 -0.10
N PHE A 422 2.95 -22.48 -0.31
CA PHE A 422 3.38 -23.09 -1.57
C PHE A 422 3.12 -24.61 -1.56
N HIS A 423 2.61 -25.12 -2.68
CA HIS A 423 2.48 -26.54 -2.94
C HIS A 423 3.69 -27.08 -3.68
N GLN A 424 4.01 -28.33 -3.49
CA GLN A 424 5.21 -28.96 -4.05
C GLN A 424 5.17 -29.21 -5.56
N GLY A 425 3.99 -29.08 -6.20
CA GLY A 425 3.76 -29.44 -7.60
C GLY A 425 4.71 -28.78 -8.60
N ALA A 426 4.99 -27.48 -8.45
CA ALA A 426 5.92 -26.75 -9.32
C ALA A 426 7.35 -27.30 -9.21
N PHE A 427 7.80 -27.60 -8.00
CA PHE A 427 9.13 -28.12 -7.69
C PHE A 427 9.27 -29.58 -8.19
N HIS A 428 8.22 -30.36 -8.04
CA HIS A 428 8.17 -31.72 -8.57
C HIS A 428 8.28 -31.72 -10.11
N ILE A 429 7.55 -30.83 -10.80
CA ILE A 429 7.64 -30.66 -12.25
C ILE A 429 9.07 -30.29 -12.66
N ALA A 430 9.70 -29.30 -12.01
CA ALA A 430 11.06 -28.88 -12.32
C ALA A 430 12.06 -30.05 -12.19
N ARG A 431 11.94 -30.82 -11.12
CA ARG A 431 12.78 -31.99 -10.86
C ARG A 431 12.59 -33.10 -11.90
N GLN A 432 11.32 -33.45 -12.24
CA GLN A 432 11.01 -34.51 -13.19
C GLN A 432 11.39 -34.15 -14.64
N LEU A 433 11.34 -32.88 -14.98
CA LEU A 433 11.72 -32.39 -16.31
C LEU A 433 13.22 -32.07 -16.41
N GLY A 434 13.95 -32.00 -15.31
CA GLY A 434 15.38 -31.69 -15.28
C GLY A 434 15.69 -30.25 -15.64
N ILE A 435 14.80 -29.31 -15.36
CA ILE A 435 14.95 -27.87 -15.65
C ILE A 435 14.97 -27.03 -14.37
N GLY A 436 15.55 -25.83 -14.47
CA GLY A 436 15.62 -24.86 -13.38
C GLY A 436 14.28 -24.17 -13.09
N ILE A 437 14.28 -23.37 -12.05
CA ILE A 437 13.14 -22.52 -11.65
C ILE A 437 13.48 -21.05 -11.92
N LEU A 438 12.57 -20.32 -12.58
CA LEU A 438 12.65 -18.87 -12.76
C LEU A 438 11.66 -18.18 -11.82
N PRO A 439 12.14 -17.53 -10.75
CA PRO A 439 11.27 -16.84 -9.81
C PRO A 439 10.79 -15.48 -10.36
N ALA A 440 9.50 -15.19 -10.23
CA ALA A 440 8.91 -13.89 -10.55
C ALA A 440 8.02 -13.41 -9.39
N CYS A 441 8.11 -12.16 -9.00
CA CYS A 441 7.32 -11.56 -7.93
C CYS A 441 6.45 -10.44 -8.47
N LEU A 442 5.14 -10.52 -8.21
CA LEU A 442 4.13 -9.58 -8.69
C LEU A 442 3.66 -8.67 -7.55
N TYR A 443 3.68 -7.37 -7.79
CA TYR A 443 3.05 -6.36 -6.95
C TYR A 443 1.95 -5.65 -7.72
N GLY A 444 0.79 -5.48 -7.10
CA GLY A 444 -0.28 -4.63 -7.59
C GLY A 444 -1.47 -5.31 -8.28
N PRO A 445 -1.35 -6.46 -8.98
CA PRO A 445 -2.51 -7.08 -9.63
C PRO A 445 -3.66 -7.35 -8.65
N GLY A 446 -3.37 -7.83 -7.44
CA GLY A 446 -4.37 -8.05 -6.41
C GLY A 446 -4.98 -6.76 -5.85
N LYS A 447 -4.24 -5.64 -5.90
CA LYS A 447 -4.77 -4.32 -5.55
C LYS A 447 -5.66 -3.77 -6.67
N VAL A 448 -5.37 -4.05 -7.95
CA VAL A 448 -6.18 -3.65 -9.10
C VAL A 448 -7.48 -4.44 -9.17
N LEU A 449 -7.42 -5.76 -9.04
CA LEU A 449 -8.58 -6.64 -9.05
C LEU A 449 -8.47 -7.65 -7.90
N PRO A 450 -8.90 -7.29 -6.69
CA PRO A 450 -8.86 -8.17 -5.52
C PRO A 450 -9.74 -9.41 -5.69
N LYS A 451 -9.38 -10.53 -5.04
CA LYS A 451 -10.09 -11.83 -5.16
C LYS A 451 -11.60 -11.73 -4.90
N LYS A 452 -12.03 -10.89 -3.97
CA LYS A 452 -13.43 -10.70 -3.58
C LYS A 452 -14.10 -9.48 -4.22
N SER A 453 -13.40 -8.74 -5.07
CA SER A 453 -13.93 -7.54 -5.72
C SER A 453 -14.31 -7.81 -7.17
N HIS A 454 -15.43 -7.24 -7.58
CA HIS A 454 -15.86 -7.22 -8.98
C HIS A 454 -15.56 -5.87 -9.65
N THR A 455 -14.83 -4.97 -8.97
CA THR A 455 -14.51 -3.64 -9.48
C THR A 455 -13.01 -3.44 -9.59
N LEU A 456 -12.59 -2.76 -10.67
CA LEU A 456 -11.21 -2.39 -10.91
C LEU A 456 -10.81 -1.18 -10.05
N HIS A 457 -9.70 -1.31 -9.35
CA HIS A 457 -9.07 -0.23 -8.58
C HIS A 457 -7.86 0.31 -9.33
N LYS A 458 -7.45 1.54 -9.04
CA LYS A 458 -6.19 2.09 -9.56
C LYS A 458 -5.04 1.66 -8.67
N SER A 459 -4.05 1.00 -9.22
CA SER A 459 -2.82 0.65 -8.52
C SER A 459 -1.70 0.42 -9.53
N PRO A 460 -0.48 0.86 -9.23
CA PRO A 460 0.67 0.49 -10.06
C PRO A 460 0.86 -1.03 -10.04
N ILE A 461 1.29 -1.57 -11.17
CA ILE A 461 1.72 -2.97 -11.27
C ILE A 461 3.21 -2.98 -11.53
N TYR A 462 3.91 -3.74 -10.71
CA TYR A 462 5.34 -3.98 -10.87
C TYR A 462 5.64 -5.47 -10.84
N ILE A 463 6.50 -5.91 -11.75
CA ILE A 463 6.93 -7.29 -11.85
C ILE A 463 8.44 -7.32 -11.72
N GLU A 464 8.93 -8.13 -10.83
CA GLU A 464 10.35 -8.40 -10.67
C GLU A 464 10.63 -9.86 -10.97
N VAL A 465 11.53 -10.12 -11.94
CA VAL A 465 12.00 -11.44 -12.31
C VAL A 465 13.44 -11.57 -11.84
N ASP A 466 13.71 -12.56 -11.01
CA ASP A 466 15.04 -12.84 -10.48
C ASP A 466 15.87 -13.71 -11.46
N LYS A 467 17.10 -14.00 -11.07
CA LYS A 467 17.95 -14.93 -11.82
C LYS A 467 17.36 -16.34 -11.77
N PRO A 468 17.50 -17.12 -12.84
CA PRO A 468 17.14 -18.54 -12.81
C PRO A 468 17.92 -19.26 -11.72
N ILE A 469 17.22 -20.10 -10.98
CA ILE A 469 17.81 -21.05 -10.03
C ILE A 469 18.05 -22.33 -10.82
N THR A 470 19.31 -22.72 -10.95
CA THR A 470 19.67 -23.92 -11.72
C THR A 470 19.22 -25.19 -11.01
N ARG A 471 19.23 -26.30 -11.72
CA ARG A 471 18.90 -27.60 -11.12
C ARG A 471 19.87 -27.96 -9.99
N GLU A 472 21.17 -27.74 -10.23
CA GLU A 472 22.22 -28.01 -9.24
C GLU A 472 22.00 -27.20 -7.97
N GLU A 473 21.66 -25.92 -8.09
CA GLU A 473 21.32 -25.07 -6.94
C GLU A 473 20.06 -25.57 -6.21
N LEU A 474 19.02 -26.02 -6.93
CA LEU A 474 17.82 -26.60 -6.33
C LEU A 474 18.15 -27.89 -5.56
N ASP A 475 18.99 -28.75 -6.13
CA ASP A 475 19.38 -30.01 -5.50
C ASP A 475 20.18 -29.77 -4.19
N THR A 476 20.93 -28.65 -4.09
CA THR A 476 21.60 -28.26 -2.83
C THR A 476 20.63 -27.81 -1.73
N MET A 477 19.42 -27.39 -2.09
CA MET A 477 18.37 -27.00 -1.12
C MET A 477 17.67 -28.20 -0.47
N GLY A 478 17.99 -29.42 -0.87
CA GLY A 478 17.42 -30.64 -0.34
C GLY A 478 16.28 -31.21 -1.20
N ASP A 479 15.32 -31.89 -0.56
CA ASP A 479 14.19 -32.49 -1.25
C ASP A 479 13.14 -31.43 -1.70
N THR A 480 12.13 -31.87 -2.44
CA THR A 480 11.07 -31.00 -2.94
C THR A 480 10.34 -30.23 -1.82
N MET A 481 10.24 -30.82 -0.63
CA MET A 481 9.60 -30.17 0.52
C MET A 481 10.47 -29.03 1.07
N GLU A 482 11.77 -29.28 1.22
CA GLU A 482 12.73 -28.27 1.70
C GLU A 482 12.88 -27.11 0.68
N GLN A 483 12.96 -27.43 -0.62
CA GLN A 483 12.94 -26.45 -1.71
C GLN A 483 11.70 -25.54 -1.63
N THR A 484 10.52 -26.15 -1.42
CA THR A 484 9.24 -25.42 -1.30
C THR A 484 9.24 -24.48 -0.11
N LYS A 485 9.73 -24.91 1.08
CA LYS A 485 9.79 -24.10 2.29
C LYS A 485 10.78 -22.94 2.13
N THR A 486 11.97 -23.24 1.59
CA THR A 486 13.05 -22.27 1.41
C THR A 486 12.64 -21.17 0.44
N LEU A 487 12.08 -21.54 -0.73
CA LEU A 487 11.64 -20.54 -1.70
C LEU A 487 10.42 -19.75 -1.22
N ARG A 488 9.48 -20.38 -0.50
CA ARG A 488 8.37 -19.62 0.11
C ARG A 488 8.89 -18.56 1.08
N ARG A 489 9.85 -18.89 1.97
CA ARG A 489 10.45 -17.90 2.91
C ARG A 489 11.09 -16.75 2.14
N ARG A 490 11.90 -17.05 1.11
CA ARG A 490 12.48 -16.03 0.22
C ARG A 490 11.43 -15.15 -0.43
N TYR A 491 10.30 -15.71 -0.89
CA TYR A 491 9.21 -14.94 -1.48
C TYR A 491 8.52 -14.00 -0.49
N VAL A 492 8.36 -14.39 0.77
CA VAL A 492 7.79 -13.52 1.81
C VAL A 492 8.67 -12.28 1.99
N GLU A 493 9.96 -12.47 2.18
CA GLU A 493 10.94 -11.39 2.36
C GLU A 493 11.04 -10.50 1.10
N TRP A 494 11.07 -11.13 -0.07
CA TRP A 494 11.11 -10.43 -1.35
C TRP A 494 9.86 -9.57 -1.59
N TYR A 495 8.69 -10.14 -1.35
CA TYR A 495 7.44 -9.42 -1.53
C TYR A 495 7.30 -8.25 -0.55
N GLU A 496 7.71 -8.40 0.70
CA GLU A 496 7.74 -7.30 1.68
C GLU A 496 8.69 -6.18 1.24
N THR A 497 9.88 -6.53 0.76
CA THR A 497 10.85 -5.56 0.22
C THR A 497 10.28 -4.84 -1.00
N LEU A 498 9.63 -5.59 -1.90
CA LEU A 498 8.99 -5.04 -3.09
C LEU A 498 7.84 -4.09 -2.74
N CYS A 499 6.99 -4.45 -1.76
CA CYS A 499 5.93 -3.58 -1.25
C CYS A 499 6.48 -2.25 -0.75
N ASN A 500 7.52 -2.29 0.08
CA ASN A 500 8.16 -1.09 0.64
C ASN A 500 8.72 -0.19 -0.47
N ARG A 501 9.41 -0.76 -1.46
CA ARG A 501 9.96 -0.03 -2.61
C ARG A 501 8.86 0.63 -3.45
N MET A 502 7.82 -0.10 -3.79
CA MET A 502 6.73 0.41 -4.63
C MET A 502 5.91 1.49 -3.95
N GLU A 503 5.79 1.45 -2.64
CA GLU A 503 5.17 2.52 -1.85
C GLU A 503 6.02 3.79 -1.85
N GLN A 504 7.33 3.69 -1.86
CA GLN A 504 8.23 4.83 -2.02
C GLN A 504 8.11 5.46 -3.43
N PHE A 505 8.07 4.64 -4.50
CA PHE A 505 7.90 5.13 -5.87
C PHE A 505 6.54 5.83 -6.10
N ALA A 506 5.47 5.33 -5.49
CA ALA A 506 4.15 5.96 -5.59
C ALA A 506 4.09 7.37 -4.99
N LYS A 507 5.10 7.78 -4.22
CA LYS A 507 5.20 9.05 -3.50
C LYS A 507 6.13 10.08 -4.16
N GLN A 508 6.95 9.69 -5.14
CA GLN A 508 7.75 10.66 -5.89
C GLN A 508 6.81 11.45 -6.81
N PRO A 509 6.83 12.81 -6.76
CA PRO A 509 6.06 13.61 -7.70
C PRO A 509 6.54 13.25 -9.11
N THR A 510 5.60 12.88 -9.96
CA THR A 510 5.86 12.64 -11.38
C THR A 510 6.43 13.93 -11.96
N ILE A 511 7.74 14.01 -12.12
CA ILE A 511 8.34 15.03 -12.95
C ILE A 511 7.79 14.74 -14.35
N LYS A 512 6.85 15.57 -14.80
CA LYS A 512 6.38 15.54 -16.18
C LYS A 512 7.60 15.81 -17.06
N GLN A 513 8.08 14.78 -17.74
CA GLN A 513 8.87 14.94 -18.96
C GLN A 513 7.92 15.24 -20.12
#